data_28efadf09ed2fe5cce7a69ea6d975d75
#
_entry.id   28efadf09ed2fe5cce7a69ea6d975d75
#
_cell.length_a   1.000
_cell.length_b   1.000
_cell.length_c   1.000
_cell.angle_alpha   90.00
_cell.angle_beta   90.00
_cell.angle_gamma   90.00
#
_symmetry.space_group_name_H-M   'P 1'
#
loop_
_entity.id
_entity.type
_entity.pdbx_description
1 polymer ?
#
loop_
_entity_poly.entity_id
_entity_poly.type
_entity_poly.pdbx_seq_one_letter_code
_entity_poly.pdbx_strand_id
1 'polypeptide(L)'
;MRIIRALIRNPKLSDNKIGKMTDVPIRTVNRKRKIMEEKGLLNYYTELNMDVDGTGKFNARHLYLVKFKLGISENRIIDEVREEPNVRTVFTDFIYESHIAEIEGHTALVLLIEGASDEEINTKFNEIMIPSLEKNHGVGSVIEVTTIRLGRTIRLFHNYLPLVNMDKGRIKNSWKDDAILVE
;
A
#
# COMPACT_ATOMS: atom_id res chain seq x y z
N MET A 1 9.72 20.48 10.89
CA MET A 1 10.53 19.78 9.88
C MET A 1 11.53 18.76 10.47
N ARG A 2 12.44 19.11 11.41
CA ARG A 2 13.47 18.17 11.93
C ARG A 2 12.90 16.86 12.51
N ILE A 3 11.86 16.94 13.32
CA ILE A 3 11.21 15.76 13.95
C ILE A 3 10.63 14.83 12.88
N ILE A 4 9.90 15.37 11.90
CA ILE A 4 9.29 14.58 10.83
C ILE A 4 10.37 13.87 10.01
N ARG A 5 11.45 14.58 9.65
CA ARG A 5 12.59 13.99 8.92
C ARG A 5 13.22 12.82 9.68
N ALA A 6 13.38 12.95 11.00
CA ALA A 6 13.88 11.87 11.84
C ALA A 6 12.94 10.65 11.83
N LEU A 7 11.61 10.87 11.90
CA LEU A 7 10.59 9.82 11.84
C LEU A 7 10.51 9.16 10.47
N ILE A 8 10.60 9.92 9.38
CA ILE A 8 10.69 9.35 8.02
C ILE A 8 11.93 8.47 7.91
N ARG A 9 13.07 8.91 8.43
CA ARG A 9 14.30 8.13 8.42
C ARG A 9 14.18 6.82 9.20
N ASN A 10 13.55 6.87 10.35
CA ASN A 10 13.30 5.69 11.18
C ASN A 10 12.07 5.90 12.08
N PRO A 11 10.92 5.32 11.73
CA PRO A 11 9.68 5.47 12.49
C PRO A 11 9.73 4.87 13.91
N LYS A 12 10.69 3.98 14.19
CA LYS A 12 10.87 3.34 15.51
C LYS A 12 11.72 4.14 16.49
N LEU A 13 12.11 5.39 16.14
CA LEU A 13 12.88 6.25 17.06
C LEU A 13 12.03 6.66 18.26
N SER A 14 12.63 6.54 19.45
CA SER A 14 12.04 7.12 20.68
C SER A 14 12.17 8.65 20.68
N ASP A 15 11.28 9.33 21.40
CA ASP A 15 11.31 10.78 21.54
C ASP A 15 12.65 11.30 22.11
N ASN A 16 13.26 10.52 23.02
CA ASN A 16 14.60 10.82 23.55
C ASN A 16 15.66 10.82 22.45
N LYS A 17 15.65 9.82 21.55
CA LYS A 17 16.59 9.75 20.43
C LYS A 17 16.35 10.88 19.45
N ILE A 18 15.09 11.17 19.12
CA ILE A 18 14.72 12.27 18.24
C ILE A 18 15.21 13.60 18.84
N GLY A 19 14.95 13.85 20.13
CA GLY A 19 15.39 15.05 20.82
C GLY A 19 16.91 15.27 20.72
N LYS A 20 17.69 14.21 21.00
CA LYS A 20 19.16 14.25 20.88
C LYS A 20 19.66 14.50 19.46
N MET A 21 19.02 13.91 18.45
CA MET A 21 19.43 14.04 17.04
C MET A 21 19.07 15.39 16.44
N THR A 22 18.00 16.01 16.90
CA THR A 22 17.40 17.20 16.28
C THR A 22 17.65 18.48 17.09
N ASP A 23 18.25 18.34 18.28
CA ASP A 23 18.39 19.42 19.27
C ASP A 23 17.04 20.09 19.62
N VAL A 24 16.00 19.25 19.77
CA VAL A 24 14.66 19.68 20.17
C VAL A 24 14.36 19.11 21.57
N PRO A 25 13.88 19.92 22.53
CA PRO A 25 13.52 19.42 23.85
C PRO A 25 12.53 18.23 23.76
N ILE A 26 12.77 17.17 24.54
CA ILE A 26 12.00 15.93 24.52
C ILE A 26 10.49 16.18 24.69
N ARG A 27 10.11 17.08 25.61
CA ARG A 27 8.71 17.47 25.80
C ARG A 27 8.08 18.06 24.54
N THR A 28 8.86 18.81 23.76
CA THR A 28 8.40 19.37 22.47
C THR A 28 8.26 18.28 21.40
N VAL A 29 9.20 17.31 21.34
CA VAL A 29 9.11 16.17 20.46
C VAL A 29 7.84 15.39 20.73
N ASN A 30 7.63 14.98 21.98
CA ASN A 30 6.45 14.21 22.41
C ASN A 30 5.15 14.95 22.06
N ARG A 31 5.03 16.23 22.46
CA ARG A 31 3.83 17.01 22.17
C ARG A 31 3.54 17.13 20.66
N LYS A 32 4.57 17.40 19.85
CA LYS A 32 4.39 17.53 18.38
C LYS A 32 4.04 16.21 17.73
N ARG A 33 4.69 15.12 18.14
CA ARG A 33 4.38 13.78 17.65
C ARG A 33 2.94 13.40 17.93
N LYS A 34 2.49 13.55 19.18
CA LYS A 34 1.13 13.27 19.60
C LYS A 34 0.10 14.08 18.80
N ILE A 35 0.33 15.39 18.60
CA ILE A 35 -0.57 16.22 17.80
C ILE A 35 -0.65 15.74 16.35
N MET A 36 0.49 15.34 15.75
CA MET A 36 0.50 14.83 14.36
C MET A 36 -0.23 13.49 14.24
N GLU A 37 -0.08 12.60 15.23
CA GLU A 37 -0.79 11.32 15.30
C GLU A 37 -2.30 11.53 15.49
N GLU A 38 -2.71 12.36 16.44
CA GLU A 38 -4.12 12.68 16.71
C GLU A 38 -4.83 13.35 15.52
N LYS A 39 -4.10 14.12 14.71
CA LYS A 39 -4.63 14.77 13.51
C LYS A 39 -4.56 13.90 12.25
N GLY A 40 -4.08 12.67 12.35
CA GLY A 40 -3.87 11.78 11.19
C GLY A 40 -2.80 12.27 10.21
N LEU A 41 -1.94 13.24 10.60
CA LEU A 41 -0.83 13.73 9.79
C LEU A 41 0.39 12.80 9.83
N LEU A 42 0.44 11.91 10.79
CA LEU A 42 1.49 10.92 10.98
C LEU A 42 0.83 9.57 11.24
N ASN A 43 0.99 8.65 10.31
CA ASN A 43 0.47 7.29 10.40
C ASN A 43 1.63 6.29 10.34
N TYR A 44 1.45 5.14 11.00
CA TYR A 44 2.41 4.04 10.99
C TYR A 44 1.74 2.80 10.45
N TYR A 45 2.36 2.18 9.46
CA TYR A 45 1.92 0.90 8.90
C TYR A 45 3.04 -0.11 9.06
N THR A 46 2.66 -1.36 9.29
CA THR A 46 3.61 -2.46 9.36
C THR A 46 3.52 -3.26 8.06
N GLU A 47 4.62 -3.35 7.35
CA GLU A 47 4.79 -4.20 6.18
C GLU A 47 5.58 -5.44 6.57
N LEU A 48 5.08 -6.61 6.16
CA LEU A 48 5.82 -7.88 6.23
C LEU A 48 6.36 -8.17 4.84
N ASN A 49 7.66 -8.27 4.71
CA ASN A 49 8.27 -8.68 3.44
C ASN A 49 7.94 -10.16 3.17
N MET A 50 7.11 -10.40 2.16
CA MET A 50 6.63 -11.73 1.79
C MET A 50 7.26 -12.24 0.48
N ASP A 51 8.22 -11.50 -0.11
CA ASP A 51 8.96 -11.93 -1.29
C ASP A 51 10.08 -12.94 -0.97
N VAL A 52 10.90 -13.26 -1.99
CA VAL A 52 12.00 -14.24 -1.90
C VAL A 52 13.00 -13.90 -0.79
N ASP A 53 13.31 -12.60 -0.61
CA ASP A 53 14.26 -12.13 0.40
C ASP A 53 13.66 -12.05 1.81
N GLY A 54 12.35 -12.28 1.95
CA GLY A 54 11.59 -12.25 3.20
C GLY A 54 11.09 -13.63 3.60
N THR A 55 9.76 -13.82 3.59
CA THR A 55 9.14 -15.12 3.92
C THR A 55 9.16 -16.10 2.75
N GLY A 56 9.46 -15.65 1.54
CA GLY A 56 9.45 -16.45 0.31
C GLY A 56 8.04 -16.84 -0.17
N LYS A 57 7.00 -16.28 0.41
CA LYS A 57 5.62 -16.64 0.09
C LYS A 57 5.15 -16.08 -1.25
N PHE A 58 5.54 -14.84 -1.57
CA PHE A 58 5.13 -14.17 -2.81
C PHE A 58 6.34 -13.80 -3.66
N ASN A 59 6.35 -14.25 -4.91
CA ASN A 59 7.45 -14.08 -5.86
C ASN A 59 7.01 -13.36 -7.13
N ALA A 60 5.72 -13.12 -7.30
CA ALA A 60 5.14 -12.42 -8.43
C ALA A 60 4.20 -11.33 -7.97
N ARG A 61 4.12 -10.26 -8.76
CA ARG A 61 3.27 -9.11 -8.49
C ARG A 61 2.69 -8.58 -9.80
N HIS A 62 1.36 -8.47 -9.86
CA HIS A 62 0.65 -7.94 -11.02
C HIS A 62 -0.20 -6.74 -10.63
N LEU A 63 -0.27 -5.77 -11.53
CA LEU A 63 -1.26 -4.69 -11.49
C LEU A 63 -2.38 -5.03 -12.46
N TYR A 64 -3.61 -5.03 -11.96
CA TYR A 64 -4.82 -5.19 -12.73
C TYR A 64 -5.61 -3.89 -12.76
N LEU A 65 -6.07 -3.51 -13.94
CA LEU A 65 -7.07 -2.46 -14.13
C LEU A 65 -8.36 -3.17 -14.54
N VAL A 66 -9.36 -3.14 -13.67
CA VAL A 66 -10.66 -3.80 -13.87
C VAL A 66 -11.71 -2.73 -14.11
N LYS A 67 -12.20 -2.61 -15.35
CA LYS A 67 -13.20 -1.63 -15.75
C LYS A 67 -14.59 -2.20 -15.68
N PHE A 68 -15.50 -1.51 -15.03
CA PHE A 68 -16.89 -1.93 -14.89
C PHE A 68 -17.79 -1.28 -15.93
N LYS A 69 -18.91 -1.93 -16.26
CA LYS A 69 -19.98 -1.32 -17.04
C LYS A 69 -20.59 -0.12 -16.32
N LEU A 70 -21.22 0.78 -17.08
CA LEU A 70 -21.95 1.91 -16.51
C LEU A 70 -23.02 1.45 -15.51
N GLY A 71 -23.22 2.25 -14.46
CA GLY A 71 -24.17 1.95 -13.39
C GLY A 71 -23.59 1.24 -12.17
N ILE A 72 -22.32 0.82 -12.21
CA ILE A 72 -21.57 0.42 -11.00
C ILE A 72 -20.97 1.67 -10.39
N SER A 73 -21.42 2.03 -9.19
CA SER A 73 -20.93 3.23 -8.49
C SER A 73 -19.80 2.89 -7.51
N GLU A 74 -18.96 3.88 -7.24
CA GLU A 74 -17.94 3.81 -6.19
C GLU A 74 -18.51 3.37 -4.84
N ASN A 75 -19.63 3.96 -4.42
CA ASN A 75 -20.27 3.63 -3.13
C ASN A 75 -20.62 2.15 -3.02
N ARG A 76 -21.07 1.52 -4.10
CA ARG A 76 -21.40 0.09 -4.12
C ARG A 76 -20.16 -0.77 -3.87
N ILE A 77 -19.02 -0.40 -4.44
CA ILE A 77 -17.74 -1.09 -4.19
C ILE A 77 -17.28 -0.87 -2.74
N ILE A 78 -17.40 0.35 -2.22
CA ILE A 78 -17.03 0.66 -0.83
C ILE A 78 -17.89 -0.13 0.16
N ASP A 79 -19.19 -0.25 -0.10
CA ASP A 79 -20.10 -1.01 0.76
C ASP A 79 -19.73 -2.51 0.80
N GLU A 80 -19.29 -3.07 -0.34
CA GLU A 80 -18.78 -4.44 -0.41
C GLU A 80 -17.51 -4.62 0.45
N VAL A 81 -16.55 -3.70 0.34
CA VAL A 81 -15.32 -3.74 1.16
C VAL A 81 -15.63 -3.62 2.66
N ARG A 82 -16.66 -2.89 3.05
CA ARG A 82 -17.09 -2.78 4.46
C ARG A 82 -17.59 -4.10 5.04
N GLU A 83 -18.10 -5.00 4.21
CA GLU A 83 -18.56 -6.33 4.64
C GLU A 83 -17.42 -7.36 4.76
N GLU A 84 -16.21 -7.08 4.27
CA GLU A 84 -15.06 -7.99 4.33
C GLU A 84 -14.75 -8.54 5.74
N PRO A 85 -14.85 -7.75 6.84
CA PRO A 85 -14.61 -8.27 8.18
C PRO A 85 -15.56 -9.42 8.57
N ASN A 86 -16.75 -9.47 7.97
CA ASN A 86 -17.79 -10.45 8.24
C ASN A 86 -17.77 -11.63 7.25
N VAL A 87 -17.11 -11.46 6.13
CA VAL A 87 -17.02 -12.45 5.06
C VAL A 87 -15.54 -12.70 4.78
N ARG A 88 -15.06 -13.90 5.13
CA ARG A 88 -13.69 -14.29 4.77
C ARG A 88 -13.59 -14.35 3.25
N THR A 89 -13.04 -13.30 2.65
CA THR A 89 -12.96 -13.15 1.21
C THR A 89 -11.59 -13.56 0.70
N VAL A 90 -11.59 -14.07 -0.53
CA VAL A 90 -10.35 -14.35 -1.26
C VAL A 90 -9.50 -13.09 -1.48
N PHE A 91 -10.14 -11.92 -1.47
CA PHE A 91 -9.47 -10.64 -1.72
C PHE A 91 -8.37 -10.35 -0.70
N THR A 92 -8.63 -10.62 0.59
CA THR A 92 -7.64 -10.41 1.67
C THR A 92 -6.38 -11.27 1.51
N ASP A 93 -6.49 -12.43 0.83
CA ASP A 93 -5.38 -13.38 0.76
C ASP A 93 -4.32 -12.99 -0.27
N PHE A 94 -4.63 -12.14 -1.25
CA PHE A 94 -3.70 -11.83 -2.32
C PHE A 94 -3.73 -10.40 -2.88
N ILE A 95 -4.69 -9.55 -2.47
CA ILE A 95 -4.63 -8.12 -2.76
C ILE A 95 -3.67 -7.44 -1.80
N TYR A 96 -2.57 -6.91 -2.33
CA TYR A 96 -1.63 -6.10 -1.59
C TYR A 96 -2.11 -4.66 -1.42
N GLU A 97 -2.65 -4.07 -2.49
CA GLU A 97 -3.14 -2.69 -2.53
C GLU A 97 -4.27 -2.56 -3.54
N SER A 98 -5.26 -1.74 -3.24
CA SER A 98 -6.36 -1.49 -4.17
C SER A 98 -6.82 -0.04 -4.15
N HIS A 99 -7.25 0.45 -5.31
CA HIS A 99 -7.82 1.79 -5.46
C HIS A 99 -9.05 1.74 -6.33
N ILE A 100 -10.02 2.62 -6.01
CA ILE A 100 -11.09 2.94 -6.94
C ILE A 100 -10.55 3.98 -7.90
N ALA A 101 -10.86 3.83 -9.17
CA ALA A 101 -10.44 4.71 -10.26
C ALA A 101 -11.61 5.00 -11.21
N GLU A 102 -11.40 5.93 -12.11
CA GLU A 102 -12.28 6.19 -13.25
C GLU A 102 -11.49 6.00 -14.54
N ILE A 103 -12.02 5.23 -15.48
CA ILE A 103 -11.44 5.00 -16.80
C ILE A 103 -12.54 5.28 -17.83
N GLU A 104 -12.39 6.37 -18.60
CA GLU A 104 -13.32 6.78 -19.65
C GLU A 104 -14.77 6.92 -19.16
N GLY A 105 -14.98 7.49 -17.96
CA GLY A 105 -16.30 7.66 -17.35
C GLY A 105 -16.87 6.40 -16.70
N HIS A 106 -16.12 5.31 -16.66
CA HIS A 106 -16.49 4.06 -15.99
C HIS A 106 -15.79 3.94 -14.65
N THR A 107 -16.48 3.47 -13.63
CA THR A 107 -15.85 3.04 -12.39
C THR A 107 -14.91 1.88 -12.68
N ALA A 108 -13.72 1.91 -12.09
CA ALA A 108 -12.72 0.87 -12.24
C ALA A 108 -12.05 0.55 -10.89
N LEU A 109 -11.42 -0.63 -10.80
CA LEU A 109 -10.52 -1.01 -9.73
C LEU A 109 -9.09 -1.08 -10.27
N VAL A 110 -8.15 -0.50 -9.53
CA VAL A 110 -6.72 -0.73 -9.68
C VAL A 110 -6.30 -1.65 -8.56
N LEU A 111 -5.85 -2.85 -8.90
CA LEU A 111 -5.53 -3.90 -7.94
C LEU A 111 -4.06 -4.28 -8.07
N LEU A 112 -3.31 -4.17 -6.99
CA LEU A 112 -1.97 -4.72 -6.88
C LEU A 112 -2.07 -6.08 -6.20
N ILE A 113 -1.78 -7.14 -6.93
CA ILE A 113 -1.97 -8.53 -6.50
C ILE A 113 -0.61 -9.21 -6.37
N GLU A 114 -0.44 -9.96 -5.30
CA GLU A 114 0.76 -10.77 -5.04
C GLU A 114 0.43 -12.26 -5.00
N GLY A 115 1.38 -13.08 -5.43
CA GLY A 115 1.27 -14.53 -5.41
C GLY A 115 2.61 -15.23 -5.50
N ALA A 116 2.63 -16.54 -5.29
CA ALA A 116 3.85 -17.34 -5.37
C ALA A 116 4.39 -17.43 -6.81
N SER A 117 3.51 -17.29 -7.81
CA SER A 117 3.90 -17.28 -9.23
C SER A 117 2.91 -16.48 -10.07
N ASP A 118 3.34 -16.11 -11.29
CA ASP A 118 2.47 -15.47 -12.29
C ASP A 118 1.26 -16.36 -12.62
N GLU A 119 1.43 -17.69 -12.67
CA GLU A 119 0.38 -18.66 -12.95
C GLU A 119 -0.66 -18.67 -11.83
N GLU A 120 -0.24 -18.70 -10.56
CA GLU A 120 -1.14 -18.64 -9.41
C GLU A 120 -1.98 -17.37 -9.42
N ILE A 121 -1.34 -16.21 -9.68
CA ILE A 121 -2.04 -14.92 -9.75
C ILE A 121 -3.11 -14.97 -10.86
N ASN A 122 -2.74 -15.41 -12.06
CA ASN A 122 -3.67 -15.48 -13.20
C ASN A 122 -4.84 -16.43 -12.92
N THR A 123 -4.58 -17.60 -12.34
CA THR A 123 -5.61 -18.57 -11.99
C THR A 123 -6.58 -17.98 -10.96
N LYS A 124 -6.08 -17.46 -9.84
CA LYS A 124 -6.91 -16.85 -8.80
C LYS A 124 -7.70 -15.65 -9.32
N PHE A 125 -7.09 -14.83 -10.16
CA PHE A 125 -7.76 -13.66 -10.72
C PHE A 125 -8.95 -14.09 -11.62
N ASN A 126 -8.72 -15.00 -12.55
CA ASN A 126 -9.74 -15.42 -13.52
C ASN A 126 -10.80 -16.34 -12.92
N GLU A 127 -10.43 -17.26 -12.03
CA GLU A 127 -11.35 -18.29 -11.54
C GLU A 127 -12.07 -17.90 -10.24
N ILE A 128 -11.55 -16.91 -9.50
CA ILE A 128 -12.12 -16.51 -8.21
C ILE A 128 -12.51 -15.04 -8.20
N MET A 129 -11.59 -14.13 -8.56
CA MET A 129 -11.86 -12.70 -8.43
C MET A 129 -12.90 -12.21 -9.44
N ILE A 130 -12.74 -12.50 -10.72
CA ILE A 130 -13.71 -12.08 -11.73
C ILE A 130 -15.09 -12.64 -11.44
N PRO A 131 -15.28 -13.96 -11.16
CA PRO A 131 -16.59 -14.50 -10.79
C PRO A 131 -17.17 -13.85 -9.51
N SER A 132 -16.34 -13.51 -8.52
CA SER A 132 -16.80 -12.83 -7.31
C SER A 132 -17.31 -11.41 -7.61
N LEU A 133 -16.58 -10.65 -8.43
CA LEU A 133 -17.01 -9.33 -8.88
C LEU A 133 -18.31 -9.39 -9.66
N GLU A 134 -18.44 -10.35 -10.56
CA GLU A 134 -19.67 -10.53 -11.33
C GLU A 134 -20.87 -11.02 -10.49
N LYS A 135 -20.62 -11.84 -9.48
CA LYS A 135 -21.65 -12.23 -8.52
C LYS A 135 -22.19 -11.03 -7.75
N ASN A 136 -21.33 -10.09 -7.35
CA ASN A 136 -21.69 -8.95 -6.53
C ASN A 136 -22.29 -7.80 -7.36
N HIS A 137 -21.81 -7.61 -8.58
CA HIS A 137 -22.19 -6.50 -9.46
C HIS A 137 -23.05 -6.90 -10.66
N GLY A 138 -23.28 -8.19 -10.84
CA GLY A 138 -24.07 -8.79 -11.95
C GLY A 138 -23.17 -9.34 -13.07
N VAL A 139 -23.66 -10.39 -13.72
CA VAL A 139 -22.98 -11.03 -14.86
C VAL A 139 -22.67 -9.99 -15.94
N GLY A 140 -21.45 -10.02 -16.48
CA GLY A 140 -20.97 -9.04 -17.47
C GLY A 140 -20.77 -7.63 -16.88
N SER A 141 -20.63 -7.50 -15.56
CA SER A 141 -20.31 -6.21 -14.93
C SER A 141 -18.88 -5.78 -15.21
N VAL A 142 -17.95 -6.71 -15.36
CA VAL A 142 -16.56 -6.45 -15.77
C VAL A 142 -16.53 -6.45 -17.30
N ILE A 143 -16.16 -5.30 -17.90
CA ILE A 143 -16.15 -5.12 -19.37
C ILE A 143 -14.75 -5.14 -19.96
N GLU A 144 -13.74 -4.85 -19.16
CA GLU A 144 -12.35 -4.81 -19.61
C GLU A 144 -11.40 -5.10 -18.45
N VAL A 145 -10.35 -5.84 -18.73
CA VAL A 145 -9.27 -6.11 -17.79
C VAL A 145 -7.92 -5.88 -18.49
N THR A 146 -7.11 -4.98 -17.92
CA THR A 146 -5.71 -4.81 -18.34
C THR A 146 -4.80 -5.35 -17.26
N THR A 147 -3.84 -6.19 -17.63
CA THR A 147 -2.85 -6.77 -16.72
C THR A 147 -1.46 -6.25 -17.02
N ILE A 148 -0.76 -5.83 -15.98
CA ILE A 148 0.63 -5.38 -16.04
C ILE A 148 1.45 -6.19 -15.04
N ARG A 149 2.42 -6.95 -15.52
CA ARG A 149 3.38 -7.64 -14.67
C ARG A 149 4.37 -6.63 -14.11
N LEU A 150 4.49 -6.56 -12.79
CA LEU A 150 5.41 -5.66 -12.12
C LEU A 150 6.74 -6.33 -11.84
N GLY A 151 7.81 -5.56 -11.98
CA GLY A 151 9.14 -5.92 -11.56
C GLY A 151 9.43 -5.44 -10.13
N ARG A 152 10.70 -5.11 -9.87
CA ARG A 152 11.15 -4.67 -8.54
C ARG A 152 10.61 -3.29 -8.19
N THR A 153 10.21 -3.12 -6.94
CA THR A 153 9.80 -1.82 -6.40
C THR A 153 11.01 -0.88 -6.34
N ILE A 154 10.89 0.26 -7.00
CA ILE A 154 11.94 1.30 -7.02
C ILE A 154 11.72 2.31 -5.90
N ARG A 155 10.47 2.74 -5.66
CA ARG A 155 10.13 3.79 -4.70
C ARG A 155 8.83 3.53 -3.99
N LEU A 156 8.79 3.80 -2.68
CA LEU A 156 7.60 3.80 -1.82
C LEU A 156 7.51 5.15 -1.08
N PHE A 157 6.28 5.65 -0.90
CA PHE A 157 5.97 6.82 -0.05
C PHE A 157 6.98 7.99 -0.21
N HIS A 158 7.31 8.38 -1.44
CA HIS A 158 8.25 9.45 -1.82
C HIS A 158 9.71 9.22 -1.39
N ASN A 159 9.96 8.79 -0.16
CA ASN A 159 11.28 8.81 0.46
C ASN A 159 12.02 7.47 0.47
N TYR A 160 11.30 6.36 0.34
CA TYR A 160 11.89 5.03 0.49
C TYR A 160 12.22 4.43 -0.88
N LEU A 161 13.50 4.13 -1.06
CA LEU A 161 14.04 3.48 -2.26
C LEU A 161 14.62 2.13 -1.83
N PRO A 162 13.82 1.03 -1.87
CA PRO A 162 14.22 -0.28 -1.32
C PRO A 162 15.59 -0.74 -1.80
N LEU A 163 15.88 -0.58 -3.09
CA LEU A 163 17.14 -1.02 -3.71
C LEU A 163 18.33 -0.06 -3.47
N VAL A 164 18.11 1.13 -2.91
CA VAL A 164 19.13 2.19 -2.88
C VAL A 164 19.41 2.67 -1.46
N ASN A 165 18.40 3.25 -0.80
CA ASN A 165 18.60 3.96 0.46
C ASN A 165 18.06 3.26 1.70
N MET A 166 17.40 2.08 1.54
CA MET A 166 16.81 1.33 2.64
C MET A 166 17.78 0.28 3.21
N ASP A 167 17.71 0.11 4.52
CA ASP A 167 18.34 -0.98 5.26
C ASP A 167 17.46 -1.36 6.45
N LYS A 168 16.95 -2.60 6.48
CA LYS A 168 16.14 -3.16 7.57
C LYS A 168 14.98 -2.23 7.99
N GLY A 169 14.22 -1.73 7.01
CA GLY A 169 13.04 -0.88 7.23
C GLY A 169 13.34 0.56 7.64
N ARG A 170 14.55 1.06 7.44
CA ARG A 170 14.96 2.44 7.71
C ARG A 170 15.83 3.00 6.60
N ILE A 171 15.86 4.32 6.47
CA ILE A 171 16.75 4.99 5.53
C ILE A 171 18.18 4.98 6.09
N LYS A 172 19.14 4.55 5.26
CA LYS A 172 20.59 4.51 5.60
C LYS A 172 21.08 5.87 6.11
N ASN A 173 21.98 5.85 7.09
CA ASN A 173 22.56 7.09 7.63
C ASN A 173 23.38 7.88 6.61
N SER A 174 23.94 7.22 5.59
CA SER A 174 24.66 7.84 4.48
C SER A 174 23.76 8.63 3.52
N TRP A 175 22.42 8.44 3.57
CA TRP A 175 21.49 9.21 2.76
C TRP A 175 21.33 10.61 3.31
N LYS A 176 21.54 11.65 2.46
CA LYS A 176 21.52 13.04 2.89
C LYS A 176 20.14 13.46 3.40
N ASP A 177 20.12 14.30 4.44
CA ASP A 177 18.88 14.79 5.05
C ASP A 177 18.09 15.74 4.14
N ASP A 178 18.77 16.49 3.29
CA ASP A 178 18.15 17.40 2.32
C ASP A 178 17.46 16.65 1.16
N ALA A 179 17.83 15.39 0.94
CA ALA A 179 17.18 14.50 -0.01
C ALA A 179 15.92 13.80 0.55
N ILE A 180 15.55 14.06 1.82
CA ILE A 180 14.30 13.57 2.42
C ILE A 180 13.22 14.64 2.25
N LEU A 181 12.20 14.32 1.45
CA LEU A 181 11.05 15.18 1.27
C LEU A 181 10.28 15.31 2.58
N VAL A 182 10.12 16.53 3.04
CA VAL A 182 9.32 16.94 4.21
C VAL A 182 8.67 18.27 3.84
N GLU A 183 7.37 18.27 3.60
CA GLU A 183 6.58 19.48 3.34
C GLU A 183 5.81 19.93 4.58
#